data_2520c23d7d44c3bbf5625c11de2275aa
#
_entry.id   2520c23d7d44c3bbf5625c11de2275aa
#
_cell.length_a   1.000
_cell.length_b   1.000
_cell.length_c   1.000
_cell.angle_alpha   90.00
_cell.angle_beta   90.00
_cell.angle_gamma   90.00
#
_symmetry.space_group_name_H-M   'P 1'
#
loop_
_entity.id
_entity.type
_entity.pdbx_description
1 polymer ?
#
loop_
_entity_poly.entity_id
_entity_poly.type
_entity_poly.pdbx_seq_one_letter_code
_entity_poly.pdbx_strand_id
1 'polypeptide(L)'
;MSLRRAIIEADTSELNVAEFCRLHAVSTWFFWDLRRRHRVEGDVVLEPKSRAPHHPANRTPLAIEEAIVAKRKELDEAGWDAGAASIASRLSDLQGLPSESTIWRILVARGMIVPQPVKAPKHAGRSYTAERANECWALDDWEHELADGTEVKILDILDDHSRYAAACRAMEQCTGTASIDAFIDAAGWLGLPERFWSDNAKAFTATLANALAPLGVTASHTRPYSPNSNGKAERFHQTAQKWLAKQPPATTITELQHQLDLFRLAYNTQRPHRSLGRRFPADVWIAAPKSGPHNQPLGQTTSVHHSTVHSARCHAGRYQISLGNSYNGQHALTVITGTAAHVFIDGHLIRQLTLNPATTYQPRYNRPGRPTITEREAPRHP
;
A
#
# COMPACT_ATOMS: atom_id res chain seq x y z
N MET A 1 22.89 46.83 -16.87
CA MET A 1 23.39 47.42 -15.59
C MET A 1 22.21 47.56 -14.64
N SER A 2 22.32 47.13 -13.35
CA SER A 2 21.21 47.32 -12.42
C SER A 2 21.07 48.81 -12.03
N LEU A 3 19.83 49.27 -11.78
CA LEU A 3 19.56 50.65 -11.39
C LEU A 3 20.37 51.06 -10.15
N ARG A 4 20.58 50.16 -9.19
CA ARG A 4 21.39 50.41 -7.99
C ARG A 4 22.86 50.70 -8.34
N ARG A 5 23.40 49.93 -9.27
CA ARG A 5 24.76 50.16 -9.75
C ARG A 5 24.89 51.47 -10.51
N ALA A 6 23.92 51.82 -11.35
CA ALA A 6 23.86 53.10 -12.04
C ALA A 6 23.83 54.30 -11.05
N ILE A 7 23.10 54.19 -9.94
CA ILE A 7 23.05 55.21 -8.89
C ILE A 7 24.41 55.38 -8.19
N ILE A 8 25.14 54.30 -7.96
CA ILE A 8 26.42 54.34 -7.25
C ILE A 8 27.50 54.91 -8.15
N GLU A 9 27.54 54.51 -9.42
CA GLU A 9 28.55 54.92 -10.40
C GLU A 9 28.26 56.32 -11.01
N ALA A 10 27.07 56.88 -10.76
CA ALA A 10 26.70 58.20 -11.32
C ALA A 10 27.61 59.32 -10.82
N ASP A 11 28.16 60.12 -11.77
CA ASP A 11 28.85 61.34 -11.42
C ASP A 11 27.82 62.44 -11.05
N THR A 12 27.80 62.79 -9.78
CA THR A 12 26.87 63.78 -9.24
C THR A 12 27.28 65.23 -9.50
N SER A 13 28.46 65.48 -10.07
CA SER A 13 28.91 66.82 -10.43
C SER A 13 28.26 67.30 -11.72
N GLU A 14 27.89 66.39 -12.62
CA GLU A 14 27.28 66.66 -13.91
C GLU A 14 25.82 66.20 -14.00
N LEU A 15 25.37 65.34 -13.09
CA LEU A 15 24.05 64.74 -13.13
C LEU A 15 22.96 65.58 -12.42
N ASN A 16 21.90 65.90 -13.12
CA ASN A 16 20.68 66.37 -12.45
C ASN A 16 19.97 65.22 -11.73
N VAL A 17 20.26 65.05 -10.43
CA VAL A 17 19.77 63.94 -9.61
C VAL A 17 18.24 63.90 -9.55
N ALA A 18 17.56 65.05 -9.55
CA ALA A 18 16.11 65.10 -9.52
C ALA A 18 15.47 64.56 -10.81
N GLU A 19 16.10 64.88 -11.94
CA GLU A 19 15.66 64.38 -13.24
C GLU A 19 15.95 62.89 -13.43
N PHE A 20 17.12 62.45 -13.01
CA PHE A 20 17.51 61.03 -13.00
C PHE A 20 16.51 60.21 -12.15
N CYS A 21 16.19 60.69 -10.94
CA CYS A 21 15.27 60.00 -10.06
C CYS A 21 13.85 59.90 -10.65
N ARG A 22 13.40 60.99 -11.32
CA ARG A 22 12.10 61.01 -12.00
C ARG A 22 12.07 60.02 -13.18
N LEU A 23 13.11 60.00 -13.99
CA LEU A 23 13.23 59.10 -15.15
C LEU A 23 13.21 57.62 -14.73
N HIS A 24 13.80 57.29 -13.61
CA HIS A 24 13.94 55.92 -13.07
C HIS A 24 12.87 55.57 -12.03
N ALA A 25 11.88 56.40 -11.78
CA ALA A 25 10.81 56.22 -10.82
C ALA A 25 11.29 55.91 -9.41
N VAL A 26 12.36 56.54 -8.94
CA VAL A 26 12.90 56.42 -7.60
C VAL A 26 12.91 57.80 -6.88
N SER A 27 12.88 57.78 -5.55
CA SER A 27 12.96 59.01 -4.75
C SER A 27 14.43 59.50 -4.68
N THR A 28 14.56 60.83 -4.56
CA THR A 28 15.89 61.42 -4.31
C THR A 28 16.48 60.95 -2.97
N TRP A 29 15.64 60.67 -1.98
CA TRP A 29 16.05 60.07 -0.74
C TRP A 29 16.68 58.70 -0.95
N PHE A 30 16.07 57.82 -1.77
CA PHE A 30 16.61 56.51 -2.08
C PHE A 30 17.97 56.61 -2.80
N PHE A 31 18.11 57.57 -3.72
CA PHE A 31 19.37 57.81 -4.43
C PHE A 31 20.52 58.12 -3.45
N TRP A 32 20.30 59.11 -2.52
CA TRP A 32 21.34 59.53 -1.59
C TRP A 32 21.55 58.51 -0.45
N ASP A 33 20.51 57.85 0.03
CA ASP A 33 20.64 56.78 1.04
C ASP A 33 21.44 55.60 0.50
N LEU A 34 21.21 55.16 -0.76
CA LEU A 34 21.97 54.09 -1.37
C LEU A 34 23.44 54.43 -1.48
N ARG A 35 23.79 55.62 -1.91
CA ARG A 35 25.19 56.11 -2.00
C ARG A 35 25.85 56.25 -0.62
N ARG A 36 25.12 56.73 0.38
CA ARG A 36 25.59 56.81 1.76
C ARG A 36 25.91 55.42 2.29
N ARG A 37 25.00 54.47 2.09
CA ARG A 37 25.18 53.10 2.53
C ARG A 37 26.30 52.38 1.78
N HIS A 38 26.48 52.62 0.49
CA HIS A 38 27.58 52.05 -0.26
C HIS A 38 28.94 52.46 0.30
N ARG A 39 29.07 53.71 0.77
CA ARG A 39 30.34 54.17 1.39
C ARG A 39 30.66 53.42 2.69
N VAL A 40 29.65 52.88 3.39
CA VAL A 40 29.82 52.19 4.68
C VAL A 40 29.82 50.68 4.52
N GLU A 41 28.93 50.16 3.71
CA GLU A 41 28.64 48.72 3.58
C GLU A 41 29.27 48.10 2.31
N GLY A 42 29.84 48.92 1.38
CA GLY A 42 30.36 48.42 0.11
C GLY A 42 29.31 47.87 -0.83
N ASP A 43 29.71 46.98 -1.74
CA ASP A 43 28.86 46.42 -2.81
C ASP A 43 27.66 45.57 -2.31
N VAL A 44 27.65 45.22 -1.03
CA VAL A 44 26.49 44.49 -0.41
C VAL A 44 25.18 45.24 -0.59
N VAL A 45 25.23 46.56 -0.70
CA VAL A 45 24.02 47.39 -0.90
C VAL A 45 23.38 47.25 -2.29
N LEU A 46 24.11 46.67 -3.25
CA LEU A 46 23.62 46.39 -4.60
C LEU A 46 22.49 45.33 -4.56
N GLU A 47 22.55 44.45 -3.58
CA GLU A 47 21.45 43.50 -3.32
C GLU A 47 20.31 44.14 -2.56
N PRO A 48 19.05 43.90 -2.95
CA PRO A 48 17.90 44.41 -2.19
C PRO A 48 17.87 43.83 -0.78
N LYS A 49 17.72 44.66 0.24
CA LYS A 49 17.48 44.17 1.60
C LYS A 49 16.20 43.38 1.63
N SER A 50 16.20 42.28 2.36
CA SER A 50 14.98 41.49 2.62
C SER A 50 13.92 42.39 3.27
N ARG A 51 12.70 42.34 2.75
CA ARG A 51 11.51 43.00 3.34
C ARG A 51 10.83 42.11 4.40
N ALA A 52 11.38 40.93 4.66
CA ALA A 52 10.85 40.04 5.70
C ALA A 52 11.04 40.68 7.08
N PRO A 53 10.06 40.58 7.96
CA PRO A 53 10.20 41.03 9.35
C PRO A 53 11.33 40.24 10.03
N HIS A 54 12.16 40.95 10.82
CA HIS A 54 13.26 40.31 11.58
C HIS A 54 12.73 39.27 12.59
N HIS A 55 11.54 39.49 13.13
CA HIS A 55 10.85 38.58 14.05
C HIS A 55 9.42 38.32 13.53
N PRO A 56 9.21 37.33 12.66
CA PRO A 56 7.87 36.96 12.21
C PRO A 56 7.07 36.44 13.41
N ALA A 57 5.91 37.06 13.70
CA ALA A 57 5.06 36.69 14.84
C ALA A 57 4.60 35.21 14.81
N ASN A 58 4.52 34.60 13.61
CA ASN A 58 4.05 33.24 13.40
C ASN A 58 5.18 32.26 13.06
N ARG A 59 6.42 32.54 13.51
CA ARG A 59 7.53 31.60 13.29
C ARG A 59 7.31 30.34 14.12
N THR A 60 7.43 29.18 13.49
CA THR A 60 7.41 27.90 14.21
C THR A 60 8.54 27.85 15.24
N PRO A 61 8.25 27.50 16.49
CA PRO A 61 9.27 27.36 17.54
C PRO A 61 10.36 26.38 17.14
N LEU A 62 11.61 26.66 17.52
CA LEU A 62 12.75 25.81 17.15
C LEU A 62 12.59 24.36 17.60
N ALA A 63 12.04 24.13 18.81
CA ALA A 63 11.78 22.80 19.33
C ALA A 63 10.82 21.98 18.44
N ILE A 64 9.82 22.64 17.85
CA ILE A 64 8.89 22.00 16.91
C ILE A 64 9.57 21.71 15.57
N GLU A 65 10.42 22.62 15.07
CA GLU A 65 11.22 22.38 13.87
C GLU A 65 12.15 21.17 14.07
N GLU A 66 12.81 21.07 15.22
CA GLU A 66 13.68 19.94 15.57
C GLU A 66 12.91 18.62 15.66
N ALA A 67 11.73 18.61 16.26
CA ALA A 67 10.86 17.44 16.31
C ALA A 67 10.44 16.98 14.88
N ILE A 68 10.14 17.92 13.98
CA ILE A 68 9.82 17.62 12.57
C ILE A 68 11.03 16.99 11.88
N VAL A 69 12.23 17.56 12.06
CA VAL A 69 13.48 17.07 11.47
C VAL A 69 13.82 15.68 12.02
N ALA A 70 13.71 15.47 13.33
CA ALA A 70 13.95 14.17 13.95
C ALA A 70 12.99 13.10 13.42
N LYS A 71 11.69 13.42 13.34
CA LYS A 71 10.67 12.50 12.79
C LYS A 71 10.91 12.21 11.30
N ARG A 72 11.37 13.17 10.51
CA ARG A 72 11.77 12.96 9.11
C ARG A 72 12.88 11.91 9.01
N LYS A 73 13.93 12.04 9.82
CA LYS A 73 15.06 11.10 9.82
C LYS A 73 14.64 9.71 10.25
N GLU A 74 13.91 9.60 11.37
CA GLU A 74 13.37 8.33 11.88
C GLU A 74 12.57 7.57 10.82
N LEU A 75 11.65 8.27 10.13
CA LEU A 75 10.82 7.65 9.09
C LEU A 75 11.61 7.23 7.86
N ASP A 76 12.61 8.01 7.47
CA ASP A 76 13.45 7.69 6.31
C ASP A 76 14.39 6.52 6.61
N GLU A 77 14.96 6.46 7.80
CA GLU A 77 15.78 5.34 8.30
C GLU A 77 14.96 4.05 8.38
N ALA A 78 13.72 4.15 8.84
CA ALA A 78 12.79 3.01 8.91
C ALA A 78 12.15 2.64 7.55
N GLY A 79 12.46 3.35 6.45
CA GLY A 79 11.93 3.06 5.11
C GLY A 79 10.48 3.49 4.88
N TRP A 80 9.91 4.31 5.76
CA TRP A 80 8.53 4.79 5.62
C TRP A 80 8.42 6.11 4.83
N ASP A 81 7.19 6.43 4.44
CA ASP A 81 6.88 7.73 3.85
C ASP A 81 7.21 8.85 4.85
N ALA A 82 8.24 9.63 4.57
CA ALA A 82 8.74 10.68 5.43
C ALA A 82 8.41 12.09 4.90
N GLY A 83 7.33 12.24 4.13
CA GLY A 83 6.82 13.53 3.65
C GLY A 83 6.09 14.33 4.72
N ALA A 84 5.85 15.62 4.47
CA ALA A 84 5.21 16.54 5.42
C ALA A 84 3.91 16.00 5.99
N ALA A 85 3.10 15.36 5.17
CA ALA A 85 1.83 14.79 5.57
C ALA A 85 1.96 13.59 6.52
N SER A 86 2.95 12.70 6.28
CA SER A 86 3.21 11.56 7.16
C SER A 86 3.77 12.02 8.50
N ILE A 87 4.62 13.04 8.49
CA ILE A 87 5.16 13.66 9.71
C ILE A 87 4.03 14.32 10.51
N ALA A 88 3.17 15.11 9.86
CA ALA A 88 2.04 15.75 10.51
C ALA A 88 1.11 14.75 11.21
N SER A 89 0.79 13.65 10.53
CA SER A 89 -0.04 12.60 11.11
C SER A 89 0.59 11.91 12.33
N ARG A 90 1.91 11.73 12.33
CA ARG A 90 2.63 11.06 13.43
C ARG A 90 3.01 11.98 14.58
N LEU A 91 2.94 13.28 14.38
CA LEU A 91 3.14 14.31 15.39
C LEU A 91 1.83 15.02 15.76
N SER A 92 0.67 14.43 15.45
CA SER A 92 -0.65 15.04 15.67
C SER A 92 -0.88 15.49 17.11
N ASP A 93 -0.26 14.82 18.08
CA ASP A 93 -0.40 15.12 19.51
C ASP A 93 0.55 16.26 19.98
N LEU A 94 1.46 16.69 19.09
CA LEU A 94 2.39 17.78 19.42
C LEU A 94 1.68 19.13 19.39
N GLN A 95 1.58 19.80 20.53
CA GLN A 95 0.98 21.12 20.63
C GLN A 95 1.76 22.14 19.79
N GLY A 96 1.03 22.93 18.99
CA GLY A 96 1.65 23.95 18.13
C GLY A 96 2.24 23.41 16.83
N LEU A 97 1.93 22.17 16.47
CA LEU A 97 2.37 21.61 15.18
C LEU A 97 1.80 22.46 14.02
N PRO A 98 2.68 22.94 13.09
CA PRO A 98 2.22 23.76 11.99
C PRO A 98 1.55 22.93 10.89
N SER A 99 0.90 23.60 9.93
CA SER A 99 0.27 22.95 8.78
C SER A 99 1.28 22.13 7.94
N GLU A 100 0.78 21.13 7.19
CA GLU A 100 1.61 20.32 6.27
C GLU A 100 2.44 21.18 5.31
N SER A 101 1.88 22.28 4.81
CA SER A 101 2.60 23.23 3.93
C SER A 101 3.77 23.92 4.64
N THR A 102 3.64 24.18 5.93
CA THR A 102 4.72 24.78 6.73
C THR A 102 5.78 23.74 7.06
N ILE A 103 5.37 22.51 7.42
CA ILE A 103 6.30 21.37 7.59
C ILE A 103 7.12 21.16 6.31
N TRP A 104 6.47 21.15 5.14
CA TRP A 104 7.17 21.03 3.85
C TRP A 104 8.22 22.14 3.66
N ARG A 105 7.85 23.41 3.94
CA ARG A 105 8.79 24.55 3.84
C ARG A 105 9.97 24.41 4.80
N ILE A 106 9.75 23.94 6.02
CA ILE A 106 10.81 23.66 6.99
C ILE A 106 11.76 22.60 6.43
N LEU A 107 11.23 21.49 5.92
CA LEU A 107 12.06 20.42 5.36
C LEU A 107 12.87 20.87 4.12
N VAL A 108 12.29 21.72 3.27
CA VAL A 108 13.01 22.34 2.13
C VAL A 108 14.12 23.27 2.63
N ALA A 109 13.81 24.14 3.59
CA ALA A 109 14.80 25.08 4.15
C ALA A 109 15.97 24.35 4.86
N ARG A 110 15.72 23.16 5.41
CA ARG A 110 16.75 22.29 6.01
C ARG A 110 17.45 21.39 4.99
N GLY A 111 17.18 21.53 3.68
CA GLY A 111 17.78 20.74 2.60
C GLY A 111 17.38 19.28 2.57
N MET A 112 16.31 18.90 3.27
CA MET A 112 15.84 17.52 3.37
C MET A 112 14.88 17.10 2.24
N ILE A 113 14.44 18.04 1.44
CA ILE A 113 13.61 17.83 0.24
C ILE A 113 14.17 18.70 -0.88
N VAL A 114 14.51 18.04 -2.00
CA VAL A 114 14.77 18.75 -3.25
C VAL A 114 13.43 18.85 -3.99
N PRO A 115 12.90 20.06 -4.20
CA PRO A 115 11.67 20.25 -4.97
C PRO A 115 11.87 19.72 -6.40
N GLN A 116 11.09 18.72 -6.80
CA GLN A 116 11.07 18.24 -8.17
C GLN A 116 9.73 18.66 -8.79
N PRO A 117 9.72 19.46 -9.86
CA PRO A 117 8.52 19.78 -10.59
C PRO A 117 8.01 18.50 -11.28
N VAL A 118 7.05 17.83 -10.65
CA VAL A 118 6.39 16.67 -11.23
C VAL A 118 5.40 17.17 -12.28
N LYS A 119 5.57 16.76 -13.54
CA LYS A 119 4.53 16.93 -14.55
C LYS A 119 3.33 16.09 -14.12
N ALA A 120 2.28 16.71 -13.59
CA ALA A 120 1.04 16.02 -13.32
C ALA A 120 0.53 15.37 -14.63
N PRO A 121 0.10 14.09 -14.61
CA PRO A 121 -0.50 13.49 -15.79
C PRO A 121 -1.71 14.33 -16.22
N LYS A 122 -1.80 14.64 -17.52
CA LYS A 122 -2.85 15.52 -18.10
C LYS A 122 -4.27 14.97 -17.89
N HIS A 123 -4.41 13.68 -17.60
CA HIS A 123 -5.68 13.02 -17.29
C HIS A 123 -5.44 12.01 -16.15
N ALA A 124 -5.86 12.37 -14.94
CA ALA A 124 -6.13 11.39 -13.92
C ALA A 124 -7.40 10.64 -14.33
N GLY A 125 -7.29 9.39 -14.82
CA GLY A 125 -8.43 8.54 -15.08
C GLY A 125 -9.28 8.38 -13.80
N ARG A 126 -10.57 8.08 -13.94
CA ARG A 126 -11.44 7.78 -12.79
C ARG A 126 -10.87 6.58 -12.05
N SER A 127 -10.44 6.78 -10.81
CA SER A 127 -10.04 5.68 -9.92
C SER A 127 -11.31 5.04 -9.38
N TYR A 128 -11.52 3.76 -9.69
CA TYR A 128 -12.54 2.95 -9.02
C TYR A 128 -12.05 2.65 -7.58
N THR A 129 -12.96 2.71 -6.64
CA THR A 129 -12.72 2.24 -5.27
C THR A 129 -13.97 1.51 -4.81
N ALA A 130 -13.80 0.30 -4.27
CA ALA A 130 -14.88 -0.49 -3.71
C ALA A 130 -15.59 0.30 -2.59
N GLU A 131 -16.90 0.16 -2.50
CA GLU A 131 -17.72 0.91 -1.54
C GLU A 131 -17.61 0.34 -0.12
N ARG A 132 -17.38 -0.97 -0.02
CA ARG A 132 -17.32 -1.71 1.25
C ARG A 132 -15.99 -2.45 1.39
N ALA A 133 -15.56 -2.64 2.62
CA ALA A 133 -14.44 -3.55 2.88
C ALA A 133 -14.82 -4.99 2.49
N ASN A 134 -13.85 -5.77 2.09
CA ASN A 134 -14.04 -7.14 1.61
C ASN A 134 -14.91 -7.29 0.35
N GLU A 135 -15.27 -6.19 -0.30
CA GLU A 135 -15.99 -6.22 -1.57
C GLU A 135 -15.06 -6.64 -2.72
N CYS A 136 -13.85 -6.13 -2.74
CA CYS A 136 -12.91 -6.43 -3.81
C CYS A 136 -11.48 -6.51 -3.29
N TRP A 137 -10.84 -7.65 -3.52
CA TRP A 137 -9.40 -7.81 -3.28
C TRP A 137 -8.62 -7.64 -4.57
N ALA A 138 -7.61 -6.79 -4.55
CA ALA A 138 -6.66 -6.61 -5.63
C ALA A 138 -5.46 -7.54 -5.42
N LEU A 139 -5.13 -8.34 -6.44
CA LEU A 139 -4.00 -9.26 -6.43
C LEU A 139 -2.97 -8.82 -7.45
N ASP A 140 -1.71 -8.85 -7.06
CA ASP A 140 -0.58 -8.58 -7.95
C ASP A 140 0.68 -9.28 -7.43
N ASP A 141 1.63 -9.59 -8.30
CA ASP A 141 2.92 -10.14 -7.91
C ASP A 141 4.09 -9.31 -8.45
N TRP A 142 5.20 -9.36 -7.74
CA TRP A 142 6.42 -8.66 -8.11
C TRP A 142 7.67 -9.45 -7.72
N GLU A 143 8.79 -9.11 -8.34
CA GLU A 143 10.07 -9.78 -8.17
C GLU A 143 10.88 -9.16 -7.04
N HIS A 144 11.58 -10.01 -6.29
CA HIS A 144 12.52 -9.60 -5.27
C HIS A 144 13.76 -10.51 -5.32
N GLU A 145 14.93 -9.92 -5.08
CA GLU A 145 16.20 -10.64 -5.09
C GLU A 145 16.68 -10.89 -3.65
N LEU A 146 16.99 -12.14 -3.32
CA LEU A 146 17.60 -12.52 -2.06
C LEU A 146 19.07 -12.13 -2.01
N ALA A 147 19.70 -12.23 -0.83
CA ALA A 147 21.09 -11.85 -0.62
C ALA A 147 22.11 -12.62 -1.49
N ASP A 148 21.76 -13.82 -1.93
CA ASP A 148 22.58 -14.66 -2.82
C ASP A 148 22.32 -14.42 -4.32
N GLY A 149 21.45 -13.48 -4.67
CA GLY A 149 21.04 -13.20 -6.05
C GLY A 149 19.88 -14.07 -6.55
N THR A 150 19.31 -14.94 -5.70
CA THR A 150 18.14 -15.75 -6.09
C THR A 150 16.91 -14.86 -6.24
N GLU A 151 16.30 -14.90 -7.42
CA GLU A 151 15.04 -14.19 -7.70
C GLU A 151 13.84 -14.98 -7.16
N VAL A 152 12.98 -14.31 -6.40
CA VAL A 152 11.75 -14.86 -5.82
C VAL A 152 10.56 -13.95 -6.15
N LYS A 153 9.35 -14.48 -6.03
CA LYS A 153 8.12 -13.73 -6.23
C LYS A 153 7.48 -13.38 -4.91
N ILE A 154 6.84 -12.21 -4.85
CA ILE A 154 6.02 -11.78 -3.72
C ILE A 154 4.61 -11.53 -4.26
N LEU A 155 3.64 -12.28 -3.76
CA LEU A 155 2.21 -12.08 -4.05
C LEU A 155 1.59 -11.18 -2.99
N ASP A 156 0.99 -10.10 -3.42
CA ASP A 156 0.26 -9.17 -2.57
C ASP A 156 -1.25 -9.29 -2.78
N ILE A 157 -2.00 -9.24 -1.69
CA ILE A 157 -3.46 -9.20 -1.69
C ILE A 157 -3.91 -8.00 -0.87
N LEU A 158 -4.57 -7.05 -1.52
CA LEU A 158 -5.01 -5.80 -0.91
C LEU A 158 -6.52 -5.64 -0.98
N ASP A 159 -7.15 -5.29 0.12
CA ASP A 159 -8.54 -4.83 0.09
C ASP A 159 -8.63 -3.45 -0.58
N ASP A 160 -9.46 -3.37 -1.62
CA ASP A 160 -9.56 -2.17 -2.46
C ASP A 160 -10.20 -0.98 -1.73
N HIS A 161 -11.09 -1.22 -0.78
CA HIS A 161 -11.73 -0.17 0.02
C HIS A 161 -10.78 0.40 1.09
N SER A 162 -10.31 -0.45 1.97
CA SER A 162 -9.55 -0.06 3.16
C SER A 162 -8.04 0.05 2.93
N ARG A 163 -7.53 -0.41 1.79
CA ARG A 163 -6.09 -0.60 1.52
C ARG A 163 -5.42 -1.59 2.47
N TYR A 164 -6.19 -2.38 3.20
CA TYR A 164 -5.67 -3.38 4.10
C TYR A 164 -4.90 -4.45 3.32
N ALA A 165 -3.65 -4.69 3.68
CA ALA A 165 -2.85 -5.76 3.12
C ALA A 165 -3.28 -7.09 3.75
N ALA A 166 -4.12 -7.84 3.04
CA ALA A 166 -4.62 -9.13 3.47
C ALA A 166 -3.52 -10.19 3.46
N ALA A 167 -2.68 -10.18 2.44
CA ALA A 167 -1.50 -11.03 2.35
C ALA A 167 -0.33 -10.28 1.71
N CYS A 168 0.88 -10.76 2.02
CA CYS A 168 2.14 -10.39 1.38
C CYS A 168 3.01 -11.65 1.49
N ARG A 169 3.00 -12.50 0.45
CA ARG A 169 3.52 -13.86 0.50
C ARG A 169 4.72 -14.05 -0.42
N ALA A 170 5.89 -14.36 0.17
CA ALA A 170 7.08 -14.76 -0.59
C ALA A 170 6.99 -16.21 -1.06
N MET A 171 7.40 -16.47 -2.29
CA MET A 171 7.38 -17.80 -2.91
C MET A 171 8.43 -17.91 -4.02
N GLU A 172 8.87 -19.12 -4.36
CA GLU A 172 9.81 -19.32 -5.47
C GLU A 172 9.20 -18.87 -6.80
N GLN A 173 7.95 -19.28 -7.04
CA GLN A 173 7.21 -18.97 -8.25
C GLN A 173 5.74 -18.67 -7.89
N CYS A 174 5.16 -17.66 -8.50
CA CYS A 174 3.74 -17.33 -8.34
C CYS A 174 2.90 -18.26 -9.24
N THR A 175 2.69 -19.50 -8.78
CA THR A 175 1.84 -20.47 -9.47
C THR A 175 0.37 -20.30 -9.09
N GLY A 176 -0.54 -20.85 -9.92
CA GLY A 176 -1.96 -20.84 -9.59
C GLY A 176 -2.27 -21.49 -8.24
N THR A 177 -1.61 -22.60 -7.90
CA THR A 177 -1.76 -23.29 -6.61
C THR A 177 -1.28 -22.41 -5.45
N ALA A 178 -0.07 -21.84 -5.55
CA ALA A 178 0.47 -20.97 -4.52
C ALA A 178 -0.41 -19.71 -4.29
N SER A 179 -1.01 -19.19 -5.36
CA SER A 179 -1.95 -18.07 -5.29
C SER A 179 -3.26 -18.44 -4.59
N ILE A 180 -3.77 -19.66 -4.84
CA ILE A 180 -4.96 -20.19 -4.14
C ILE A 180 -4.66 -20.32 -2.64
N ASP A 181 -3.55 -20.94 -2.27
CA ASP A 181 -3.17 -21.14 -0.87
C ASP A 181 -3.06 -19.79 -0.14
N ALA A 182 -2.35 -18.82 -0.73
CA ALA A 182 -2.22 -17.48 -0.15
C ALA A 182 -3.57 -16.76 -0.01
N PHE A 183 -4.45 -16.88 -1.02
CA PHE A 183 -5.77 -16.26 -1.00
C PHE A 183 -6.66 -16.89 0.08
N ILE A 184 -6.69 -18.21 0.14
CA ILE A 184 -7.53 -18.95 1.10
C ILE A 184 -7.03 -18.76 2.53
N ASP A 185 -5.70 -18.73 2.75
CA ASP A 185 -5.13 -18.40 4.06
C ASP A 185 -5.57 -17.00 4.54
N ALA A 186 -5.50 -16.00 3.65
CA ALA A 186 -6.00 -14.66 3.96
C ALA A 186 -7.50 -14.66 4.26
N ALA A 187 -8.29 -15.40 3.48
CA ALA A 187 -9.73 -15.54 3.69
C ALA A 187 -10.08 -16.25 5.00
N GLY A 188 -9.21 -17.13 5.49
CA GLY A 188 -9.37 -17.79 6.79
C GLY A 188 -9.42 -16.81 7.98
N TRP A 189 -8.72 -15.68 7.85
CA TRP A 189 -8.67 -14.62 8.88
C TRP A 189 -9.68 -13.50 8.65
N LEU A 190 -9.92 -13.15 7.39
CA LEU A 190 -10.67 -11.96 6.99
C LEU A 190 -12.07 -12.27 6.46
N GLY A 191 -12.36 -13.52 6.16
CA GLY A 191 -13.54 -13.98 5.43
C GLY A 191 -13.33 -13.88 3.91
N LEU A 192 -14.11 -14.66 3.17
CA LEU A 192 -14.09 -14.64 1.71
C LEU A 192 -14.59 -13.29 1.18
N PRO A 193 -13.91 -12.65 0.23
CA PRO A 193 -14.40 -11.44 -0.41
C PRO A 193 -15.55 -11.74 -1.39
N GLU A 194 -16.27 -10.70 -1.80
CA GLU A 194 -17.28 -10.81 -2.84
C GLU A 194 -16.64 -11.13 -4.20
N ARG A 195 -15.54 -10.43 -4.49
CA ARG A 195 -14.80 -10.61 -5.74
C ARG A 195 -13.32 -10.30 -5.54
N PHE A 196 -12.53 -10.72 -6.52
CA PHE A 196 -11.16 -10.24 -6.67
C PHE A 196 -10.92 -9.71 -8.07
N TRP A 197 -9.90 -8.87 -8.21
CA TRP A 197 -9.38 -8.50 -9.50
C TRP A 197 -7.86 -8.65 -9.53
N SER A 198 -7.34 -9.02 -10.69
CA SER A 198 -5.91 -9.17 -10.94
C SER A 198 -5.60 -8.71 -12.37
N ASP A 199 -4.32 -8.62 -12.68
CA ASP A 199 -3.91 -8.54 -14.06
C ASP A 199 -4.26 -9.84 -14.84
N ASN A 200 -3.91 -9.88 -16.13
CA ASN A 200 -4.17 -11.05 -16.99
C ASN A 200 -3.09 -12.13 -16.86
N ALA A 201 -2.29 -12.16 -15.79
CA ALA A 201 -1.29 -13.22 -15.59
C ALA A 201 -1.96 -14.59 -15.47
N LYS A 202 -1.35 -15.62 -16.10
CA LYS A 202 -1.92 -16.97 -16.14
C LYS A 202 -2.22 -17.56 -14.77
N ALA A 203 -1.41 -17.21 -13.74
CA ALA A 203 -1.61 -17.66 -12.37
C ALA A 203 -2.96 -17.22 -11.79
N PHE A 204 -3.49 -16.07 -12.21
CA PHE A 204 -4.72 -15.51 -11.67
C PHE A 204 -5.96 -15.76 -12.52
N THR A 205 -5.80 -16.01 -13.84
CA THR A 205 -6.93 -16.00 -14.77
C THR A 205 -7.79 -17.25 -14.71
N ALA A 206 -7.23 -18.42 -14.89
CA ALA A 206 -8.03 -19.64 -14.98
C ALA A 206 -8.02 -20.44 -13.66
N THR A 207 -6.83 -20.71 -13.13
CA THR A 207 -6.69 -21.63 -12.00
C THR A 207 -7.32 -21.04 -10.72
N LEU A 208 -6.96 -19.79 -10.37
CA LEU A 208 -7.51 -19.13 -9.20
C LEU A 208 -9.02 -18.87 -9.34
N ALA A 209 -9.46 -18.35 -10.50
CA ALA A 209 -10.87 -18.06 -10.74
C ALA A 209 -11.74 -19.31 -10.63
N ASN A 210 -11.29 -20.43 -11.25
CA ASN A 210 -12.02 -21.70 -11.19
C ASN A 210 -12.07 -22.29 -9.77
N ALA A 211 -10.99 -22.13 -8.99
CA ALA A 211 -10.95 -22.59 -7.60
C ALA A 211 -11.88 -21.77 -6.68
N LEU A 212 -11.99 -20.47 -6.91
CA LEU A 212 -12.76 -19.58 -6.04
C LEU A 212 -14.26 -19.48 -6.42
N ALA A 213 -14.61 -19.77 -7.68
CA ALA A 213 -16.00 -19.72 -8.13
C ALA A 213 -16.97 -20.61 -7.30
N PRO A 214 -16.63 -21.85 -6.90
CA PRO A 214 -17.47 -22.68 -6.02
C PRO A 214 -17.65 -22.07 -4.62
N LEU A 215 -16.75 -21.21 -4.18
CA LEU A 215 -16.82 -20.46 -2.92
C LEU A 215 -17.69 -19.19 -3.05
N GLY A 216 -18.23 -18.92 -4.24
CA GLY A 216 -19.05 -17.76 -4.52
C GLY A 216 -18.27 -16.46 -4.73
N VAL A 217 -16.95 -16.55 -4.88
CA VAL A 217 -16.09 -15.39 -5.15
C VAL A 217 -16.00 -15.16 -6.66
N THR A 218 -16.28 -13.94 -7.10
CA THR A 218 -16.29 -13.59 -8.52
C THR A 218 -14.92 -13.06 -8.95
N ALA A 219 -14.40 -13.58 -10.07
CA ALA A 219 -13.18 -13.05 -10.67
C ALA A 219 -13.49 -11.87 -11.61
N SER A 220 -12.71 -10.82 -11.52
CA SER A 220 -12.70 -9.70 -12.45
C SER A 220 -11.27 -9.46 -12.92
N HIS A 221 -11.07 -9.22 -14.21
CA HIS A 221 -9.75 -8.95 -14.77
C HIS A 221 -9.70 -7.50 -15.27
N THR A 222 -8.51 -6.92 -15.20
CA THR A 222 -8.28 -5.59 -15.79
C THR A 222 -8.45 -5.65 -17.30
N ARG A 223 -8.98 -4.58 -17.89
CA ARG A 223 -8.99 -4.49 -19.35
C ARG A 223 -7.55 -4.48 -19.87
N PRO A 224 -7.24 -5.28 -20.91
CA PRO A 224 -5.92 -5.22 -21.54
C PRO A 224 -5.53 -3.77 -21.87
N TYR A 225 -4.26 -3.42 -21.67
CA TYR A 225 -3.70 -2.10 -21.94
C TYR A 225 -4.31 -0.93 -21.15
N SER A 226 -4.84 -1.16 -19.94
CA SER A 226 -5.33 -0.12 -19.04
C SER A 226 -4.40 0.09 -17.84
N PRO A 227 -3.29 0.86 -17.99
CA PRO A 227 -2.27 1.02 -16.94
C PRO A 227 -2.79 1.72 -15.68
N ASN A 228 -3.95 2.38 -15.76
CA ASN A 228 -4.53 3.10 -14.62
C ASN A 228 -5.25 2.19 -13.60
N SER A 229 -5.41 0.91 -13.90
CA SER A 229 -6.16 -0.02 -13.04
C SER A 229 -5.33 -0.58 -11.90
N ASN A 230 -3.99 -0.65 -12.01
CA ASN A 230 -3.11 -1.27 -11.02
C ASN A 230 -2.33 -0.27 -10.13
N GLY A 231 -2.55 1.03 -10.26
CA GLY A 231 -1.81 2.07 -9.54
C GLY A 231 -1.85 1.96 -8.01
N LYS A 232 -2.78 1.17 -7.45
CA LYS A 232 -2.88 0.91 -6.01
C LYS A 232 -1.87 -0.15 -5.57
N ALA A 233 -1.77 -1.26 -6.32
CA ALA A 233 -0.78 -2.31 -6.11
C ALA A 233 0.64 -1.79 -6.37
N GLU A 234 0.86 -1.07 -7.48
CA GLU A 234 2.15 -0.42 -7.76
C GLU A 234 2.62 0.48 -6.62
N ARG A 235 1.71 1.26 -6.04
CA ARG A 235 2.04 2.11 -4.89
C ARG A 235 2.36 1.30 -3.63
N PHE A 236 1.69 0.18 -3.44
CA PHE A 236 1.99 -0.75 -2.35
C PHE A 236 3.37 -1.37 -2.55
N HIS A 237 3.68 -1.89 -3.74
CA HIS A 237 4.99 -2.44 -4.10
C HIS A 237 6.12 -1.44 -3.84
N GLN A 238 5.98 -0.18 -4.31
CA GLN A 238 6.95 0.88 -4.04
C GLN A 238 7.18 1.11 -2.54
N THR A 239 6.12 0.98 -1.73
CA THR A 239 6.23 1.14 -0.27
C THR A 239 6.93 -0.06 0.34
N ALA A 240 6.60 -1.29 -0.08
CA ALA A 240 7.23 -2.52 0.39
C ALA A 240 8.72 -2.57 0.01
N GLN A 241 9.06 -2.29 -1.24
CA GLN A 241 10.44 -2.24 -1.73
C GLN A 241 11.27 -1.21 -0.95
N LYS A 242 10.72 0.00 -0.73
CA LYS A 242 11.39 1.04 0.04
C LYS A 242 11.67 0.62 1.48
N TRP A 243 10.72 -0.08 2.11
CA TRP A 243 10.86 -0.58 3.47
C TRP A 243 11.87 -1.73 3.53
N LEU A 244 11.79 -2.72 2.61
CA LEU A 244 12.72 -3.84 2.53
C LEU A 244 14.16 -3.38 2.27
N ALA A 245 14.37 -2.34 1.47
CA ALA A 245 15.70 -1.76 1.22
C ALA A 245 16.38 -1.19 2.48
N LYS A 246 15.67 -1.05 3.59
CA LYS A 246 16.21 -0.65 4.89
C LYS A 246 16.39 -1.82 5.87
N GLN A 247 15.98 -3.02 5.48
CA GLN A 247 16.17 -4.23 6.26
C GLN A 247 17.47 -4.93 5.83
N PRO A 248 18.06 -5.78 6.70
CA PRO A 248 19.11 -6.68 6.25
C PRO A 248 18.62 -7.52 5.08
N PRO A 249 19.41 -7.72 4.01
CA PRO A 249 19.01 -8.58 2.90
C PRO A 249 18.67 -9.99 3.37
N ALA A 250 17.50 -10.50 3.07
CA ALA A 250 17.08 -11.85 3.44
C ALA A 250 17.89 -12.89 2.65
N THR A 251 18.36 -13.94 3.31
CA THR A 251 19.11 -15.02 2.68
C THR A 251 18.22 -16.20 2.28
N THR A 252 16.99 -16.26 2.79
CA THR A 252 16.03 -17.32 2.51
C THR A 252 14.62 -16.74 2.33
N ILE A 253 13.75 -17.48 1.63
CA ILE A 253 12.32 -17.13 1.50
C ILE A 253 11.66 -17.03 2.89
N THR A 254 12.06 -17.85 3.85
CA THR A 254 11.53 -17.81 5.22
C THR A 254 11.88 -16.50 5.92
N GLU A 255 13.11 -16.03 5.79
CA GLU A 255 13.55 -14.74 6.35
C GLU A 255 12.83 -13.59 5.66
N LEU A 256 12.71 -13.63 4.32
CA LEU A 256 11.94 -12.65 3.57
C LEU A 256 10.47 -12.63 4.01
N GLN A 257 9.85 -13.81 4.19
CA GLN A 257 8.47 -13.89 4.67
C GLN A 257 8.30 -13.25 6.04
N HIS A 258 9.25 -13.50 6.97
CA HIS A 258 9.20 -12.85 8.28
C HIS A 258 9.28 -11.31 8.16
N GLN A 259 10.16 -10.79 7.31
CA GLN A 259 10.23 -9.35 7.04
C GLN A 259 8.92 -8.81 6.43
N LEU A 260 8.32 -9.53 5.48
CA LEU A 260 7.05 -9.15 4.88
C LEU A 260 5.89 -9.17 5.88
N ASP A 261 5.88 -10.08 6.83
CA ASP A 261 4.87 -10.12 7.90
C ASP A 261 4.99 -8.92 8.83
N LEU A 262 6.22 -8.53 9.21
CA LEU A 262 6.48 -7.30 9.96
C LEU A 262 6.09 -6.04 9.18
N PHE A 263 6.44 -5.99 7.91
CA PHE A 263 6.03 -4.90 7.01
C PHE A 263 4.51 -4.79 6.93
N ARG A 264 3.81 -5.90 6.66
CA ARG A 264 2.35 -5.96 6.53
C ARG A 264 1.66 -5.51 7.82
N LEU A 265 2.15 -5.95 8.98
CA LEU A 265 1.64 -5.50 10.27
C LEU A 265 1.79 -3.98 10.43
N ALA A 266 2.98 -3.46 10.21
CA ALA A 266 3.25 -2.03 10.35
C ALA A 266 2.52 -1.19 9.29
N TYR A 267 2.42 -1.68 8.04
CA TYR A 267 1.64 -1.05 6.99
C TYR A 267 0.16 -0.90 7.37
N ASN A 268 -0.43 -1.96 7.90
CA ASN A 268 -1.85 -1.98 8.27
C ASN A 268 -2.14 -1.12 9.52
N THR A 269 -1.25 -1.11 10.52
CA THR A 269 -1.55 -0.53 11.85
C THR A 269 -0.82 0.78 12.15
N GLN A 270 0.22 1.14 11.39
CA GLN A 270 1.08 2.28 11.73
C GLN A 270 1.27 3.26 10.56
N ARG A 271 0.89 2.89 9.33
CA ARG A 271 1.06 3.76 8.17
C ARG A 271 -0.21 4.56 7.87
N PRO A 272 -0.21 5.90 8.12
CA PRO A 272 -1.33 6.77 7.75
C PRO A 272 -1.49 6.81 6.23
N HIS A 273 -2.66 6.48 5.70
CA HIS A 273 -2.89 6.41 4.27
C HIS A 273 -3.61 7.66 3.74
N ARG A 274 -3.02 8.34 2.74
CA ARG A 274 -3.56 9.60 2.21
C ARG A 274 -4.99 9.46 1.69
N SER A 275 -5.28 8.40 0.93
CA SER A 275 -6.62 8.18 0.34
C SER A 275 -7.67 7.78 1.38
N LEU A 276 -7.27 7.46 2.61
CA LEU A 276 -8.15 7.11 3.73
C LEU A 276 -8.31 8.27 4.73
N GLY A 277 -8.00 9.49 4.33
CA GLY A 277 -8.03 10.65 5.24
C GLY A 277 -7.02 10.54 6.38
N ARG A 278 -5.86 9.93 6.14
CA ARG A 278 -4.77 9.70 7.11
C ARG A 278 -5.08 8.62 8.17
N ARG A 279 -6.17 7.88 8.04
CA ARG A 279 -6.43 6.72 8.89
C ARG A 279 -5.53 5.55 8.51
N PHE A 280 -5.36 4.62 9.44
CA PHE A 280 -4.65 3.36 9.19
C PHE A 280 -5.57 2.39 8.42
N PRO A 281 -5.01 1.56 7.51
CA PRO A 281 -5.79 0.53 6.82
C PRO A 281 -6.59 -0.35 7.76
N ALA A 282 -6.01 -0.78 8.90
CA ALA A 282 -6.70 -1.61 9.88
C ALA A 282 -7.92 -0.93 10.50
N ASP A 283 -7.84 0.37 10.83
CA ASP A 283 -8.97 1.10 11.40
C ASP A 283 -10.13 1.20 10.42
N VAL A 284 -9.81 1.44 9.14
CA VAL A 284 -10.83 1.49 8.09
C VAL A 284 -11.43 0.11 7.85
N TRP A 285 -10.59 -0.94 7.81
CA TRP A 285 -11.06 -2.32 7.69
C TRP A 285 -12.01 -2.69 8.83
N ILE A 286 -11.64 -2.41 10.09
CA ILE A 286 -12.45 -2.75 11.26
C ILE A 286 -13.79 -2.01 11.26
N ALA A 287 -13.78 -0.71 10.94
CA ALA A 287 -14.94 0.15 11.01
C ALA A 287 -15.93 -0.02 9.85
N ALA A 288 -15.46 -0.46 8.66
CA ALA A 288 -16.30 -0.57 7.48
C ALA A 288 -17.22 -1.81 7.53
N PRO A 289 -18.46 -1.73 7.03
CA PRO A 289 -19.26 -2.90 6.75
C PRO A 289 -18.56 -3.78 5.71
N LYS A 290 -18.62 -5.10 5.90
CA LYS A 290 -17.91 -6.06 5.05
C LYS A 290 -18.86 -6.75 4.11
N SER A 291 -18.47 -6.84 2.85
CA SER A 291 -19.12 -7.67 1.85
C SER A 291 -18.58 -9.09 1.89
N GLY A 292 -19.31 -10.02 1.34
CA GLY A 292 -18.93 -11.41 1.19
C GLY A 292 -19.42 -11.98 -0.13
N PRO A 293 -19.24 -13.30 -0.36
CA PRO A 293 -19.68 -13.97 -1.57
C PRO A 293 -21.14 -13.68 -1.90
N HIS A 294 -21.46 -13.60 -3.18
CA HIS A 294 -22.79 -13.29 -3.71
C HIS A 294 -23.34 -11.91 -3.27
N ASN A 295 -22.47 -10.94 -3.02
CA ASN A 295 -22.87 -9.59 -2.58
C ASN A 295 -23.71 -9.59 -1.28
N GLN A 296 -23.47 -10.56 -0.41
CA GLN A 296 -24.13 -10.63 0.90
C GLN A 296 -23.19 -10.06 1.98
N PRO A 297 -23.74 -9.51 3.07
CA PRO A 297 -22.92 -9.17 4.22
C PRO A 297 -22.12 -10.38 4.69
N LEU A 298 -20.87 -10.18 5.10
CA LEU A 298 -20.06 -11.25 5.66
C LEU A 298 -20.65 -11.71 6.99
N GLY A 299 -21.42 -12.80 6.94
CA GLY A 299 -22.18 -13.30 8.09
C GLY A 299 -21.72 -14.65 8.63
N GLN A 300 -20.86 -15.35 7.91
CA GLN A 300 -20.38 -16.69 8.29
C GLN A 300 -18.87 -16.70 8.43
N THR A 301 -18.40 -17.30 9.52
CA THR A 301 -16.97 -17.51 9.72
C THR A 301 -16.45 -18.53 8.73
N THR A 302 -15.42 -18.17 7.99
CA THR A 302 -14.67 -19.10 7.16
C THR A 302 -13.52 -19.66 7.99
N SER A 303 -13.34 -20.97 8.00
CA SER A 303 -12.17 -21.62 8.57
C SER A 303 -11.41 -22.40 7.51
N VAL A 304 -10.09 -22.33 7.59
CA VAL A 304 -9.16 -22.97 6.66
C VAL A 304 -8.33 -24.00 7.40
N HIS A 305 -8.20 -25.16 6.83
CA HIS A 305 -7.49 -26.29 7.44
C HIS A 305 -6.57 -26.94 6.41
N HIS A 306 -5.29 -27.05 6.79
CA HIS A 306 -4.27 -27.76 6.04
C HIS A 306 -4.04 -29.13 6.66
N SER A 307 -4.04 -30.18 5.86
CA SER A 307 -3.75 -31.52 6.33
C SER A 307 -3.21 -32.43 5.20
N THR A 308 -2.40 -33.42 5.56
CA THR A 308 -2.02 -34.46 4.61
C THR A 308 -3.10 -35.53 4.59
N VAL A 309 -3.43 -36.04 3.41
CA VAL A 309 -4.41 -37.11 3.26
C VAL A 309 -3.80 -38.44 3.74
N HIS A 310 -4.43 -39.05 4.74
CA HIS A 310 -4.05 -40.36 5.26
C HIS A 310 -5.26 -41.28 5.31
N SER A 311 -5.07 -42.54 4.89
CA SER A 311 -6.15 -43.55 4.87
C SER A 311 -7.41 -43.04 4.17
N ALA A 312 -7.22 -42.39 3.00
CA ALA A 312 -8.27 -41.79 2.19
C ALA A 312 -9.02 -40.62 2.84
N ARG A 313 -8.46 -39.95 3.84
CA ARG A 313 -9.12 -38.86 4.59
C ARG A 313 -8.23 -37.66 4.76
N CYS A 314 -8.81 -36.48 4.72
CA CYS A 314 -8.20 -35.25 5.24
C CYS A 314 -8.90 -34.83 6.54
N HIS A 315 -8.17 -34.03 7.35
CA HIS A 315 -8.65 -33.50 8.62
C HIS A 315 -8.94 -31.99 8.49
N ALA A 316 -10.10 -31.56 8.97
CA ALA A 316 -10.50 -30.16 9.01
C ALA A 316 -11.18 -29.84 10.34
N GLY A 317 -10.43 -29.28 11.27
CA GLY A 317 -10.87 -29.11 12.65
C GLY A 317 -11.25 -30.47 13.27
N ARG A 318 -12.48 -30.61 13.73
CA ARG A 318 -12.99 -31.88 14.27
C ARG A 318 -13.41 -32.89 13.22
N TYR A 319 -13.47 -32.51 11.95
CA TYR A 319 -14.00 -33.36 10.89
C TYR A 319 -12.91 -34.18 10.21
N GLN A 320 -13.27 -35.42 9.87
CA GLN A 320 -12.52 -36.33 9.02
C GLN A 320 -13.29 -36.52 7.73
N ILE A 321 -12.80 -35.94 6.64
CA ILE A 321 -13.50 -35.94 5.36
C ILE A 321 -12.88 -37.00 4.44
N SER A 322 -13.70 -37.96 3.98
CA SER A 322 -13.25 -39.02 3.10
C SER A 322 -13.05 -38.49 1.67
N LEU A 323 -11.88 -38.75 1.06
CA LEU A 323 -11.55 -38.32 -0.31
C LEU A 323 -11.35 -39.49 -1.28
N GLY A 324 -10.78 -40.58 -0.78
CA GLY A 324 -10.38 -41.73 -1.57
C GLY A 324 -8.87 -42.01 -1.51
N ASN A 325 -8.48 -43.25 -1.79
CA ASN A 325 -7.08 -43.70 -1.62
C ASN A 325 -6.12 -43.06 -2.63
N SER A 326 -6.61 -42.60 -3.77
CA SER A 326 -5.79 -41.94 -4.82
C SER A 326 -5.12 -40.64 -4.36
N TYR A 327 -5.61 -40.05 -3.27
CA TYR A 327 -5.09 -38.80 -2.74
C TYR A 327 -4.18 -38.99 -1.52
N ASN A 328 -3.90 -40.21 -1.11
CA ASN A 328 -3.03 -40.47 0.05
C ASN A 328 -1.62 -39.85 -0.16
N GLY A 329 -1.11 -39.20 0.88
CA GLY A 329 0.16 -38.50 0.86
C GLY A 329 0.11 -37.09 0.30
N GLN A 330 -0.98 -36.69 -0.36
CA GLN A 330 -1.12 -35.35 -0.93
C GLN A 330 -1.60 -34.34 0.12
N HIS A 331 -1.22 -33.09 -0.05
CA HIS A 331 -1.66 -32.00 0.81
C HIS A 331 -3.09 -31.56 0.43
N ALA A 332 -3.98 -31.55 1.40
CA ALA A 332 -5.35 -31.10 1.24
C ALA A 332 -5.58 -29.76 1.97
N LEU A 333 -6.14 -28.81 1.25
CA LEU A 333 -6.63 -27.55 1.74
C LEU A 333 -8.16 -27.63 1.87
N THR A 334 -8.70 -27.48 3.07
CA THR A 334 -10.14 -27.53 3.32
C THR A 334 -10.66 -26.18 3.78
N VAL A 335 -11.64 -25.63 3.07
CA VAL A 335 -12.33 -24.39 3.40
C VAL A 335 -13.72 -24.72 3.90
N ILE A 336 -14.06 -24.29 5.12
CA ILE A 336 -15.37 -24.47 5.73
C ILE A 336 -16.01 -23.11 5.94
N THR A 337 -17.19 -22.91 5.35
CA THR A 337 -18.02 -21.72 5.55
C THR A 337 -19.40 -22.16 6.06
N GLY A 338 -19.67 -21.90 7.33
CA GLY A 338 -20.83 -22.47 7.99
C GLY A 338 -20.79 -24.00 8.01
N THR A 339 -21.69 -24.66 7.31
CA THR A 339 -21.69 -26.12 7.13
C THR A 339 -21.17 -26.59 5.78
N ALA A 340 -20.91 -25.69 4.85
CA ALA A 340 -20.35 -26.03 3.55
C ALA A 340 -18.83 -26.23 3.65
N ALA A 341 -18.33 -27.34 3.13
CA ALA A 341 -16.91 -27.63 3.06
C ALA A 341 -16.45 -27.87 1.62
N HIS A 342 -15.33 -27.27 1.26
CA HIS A 342 -14.67 -27.40 -0.04
C HIS A 342 -13.25 -27.90 0.19
N VAL A 343 -12.90 -29.01 -0.41
CA VAL A 343 -11.57 -29.63 -0.26
C VAL A 343 -10.84 -29.52 -1.58
N PHE A 344 -9.65 -28.92 -1.52
CA PHE A 344 -8.77 -28.71 -2.65
C PHE A 344 -7.50 -29.56 -2.47
N ILE A 345 -6.96 -30.06 -3.58
CA ILE A 345 -5.65 -30.68 -3.69
C ILE A 345 -4.99 -30.10 -4.94
N ASP A 346 -3.76 -29.60 -4.80
CA ASP A 346 -3.02 -28.94 -5.88
C ASP A 346 -3.86 -27.86 -6.62
N GLY A 347 -4.63 -27.08 -5.85
CA GLY A 347 -5.47 -26.01 -6.39
C GLY A 347 -6.75 -26.49 -7.09
N HIS A 348 -7.00 -27.80 -7.18
CA HIS A 348 -8.22 -28.35 -7.77
C HIS A 348 -9.25 -28.70 -6.72
N LEU A 349 -10.51 -28.29 -6.94
CA LEU A 349 -11.60 -28.69 -6.07
C LEU A 349 -11.87 -30.19 -6.26
N ILE A 350 -11.56 -30.98 -5.22
CA ILE A 350 -11.72 -32.44 -5.21
C ILE A 350 -13.07 -32.83 -4.67
N ARG A 351 -13.54 -32.11 -3.64
CA ARG A 351 -14.80 -32.42 -3.00
C ARG A 351 -15.49 -31.18 -2.43
N GLN A 352 -16.79 -31.10 -2.67
CA GLN A 352 -17.71 -30.17 -2.02
C GLN A 352 -18.77 -30.98 -1.27
N LEU A 353 -19.04 -30.62 -0.02
CA LEU A 353 -20.04 -31.30 0.81
C LEU A 353 -20.64 -30.37 1.85
N THR A 354 -21.84 -30.76 2.32
CA THR A 354 -22.40 -30.16 3.54
C THR A 354 -22.03 -31.05 4.72
N LEU A 355 -21.32 -30.47 5.68
CA LEU A 355 -20.90 -31.17 6.88
C LEU A 355 -22.13 -31.53 7.76
N ASN A 356 -22.15 -32.77 8.25
CA ASN A 356 -23.05 -33.13 9.30
C ASN A 356 -22.43 -32.80 10.68
N PRO A 357 -22.96 -31.81 11.42
CA PRO A 357 -22.37 -31.41 12.69
C PRO A 357 -22.51 -32.46 13.80
N ALA A 358 -23.37 -33.45 13.63
CA ALA A 358 -23.54 -34.51 14.60
C ALA A 358 -22.47 -35.62 14.53
N THR A 359 -21.64 -35.65 13.44
CA THR A 359 -20.65 -36.68 13.21
C THR A 359 -19.29 -36.09 12.91
N THR A 360 -18.23 -36.70 13.44
CA THR A 360 -16.85 -36.37 13.11
C THR A 360 -16.48 -36.85 11.71
N TYR A 361 -16.85 -38.06 11.36
CA TYR A 361 -16.54 -38.66 10.06
C TYR A 361 -17.59 -38.27 9.03
N GLN A 362 -17.12 -37.75 7.91
CA GLN A 362 -17.90 -37.29 6.76
C GLN A 362 -17.70 -38.27 5.60
N PRO A 363 -18.55 -39.27 5.42
CA PRO A 363 -18.39 -40.33 4.42
C PRO A 363 -18.56 -39.78 3.00
N ARG A 364 -17.89 -40.41 2.02
CA ARG A 364 -18.05 -40.05 0.60
C ARG A 364 -19.46 -40.36 0.08
N TYR A 365 -20.06 -41.41 0.60
CA TYR A 365 -21.42 -41.84 0.27
C TYR A 365 -22.22 -42.08 1.54
N ASN A 366 -23.47 -41.63 1.56
CA ASN A 366 -24.42 -42.05 2.61
C ASN A 366 -24.85 -43.51 2.37
N ARG A 367 -24.64 -44.40 3.35
CA ARG A 367 -25.21 -45.76 3.32
C ARG A 367 -26.58 -45.75 3.95
N PRO A 368 -27.60 -46.50 3.42
CA PRO A 368 -27.61 -47.37 2.27
C PRO A 368 -28.40 -46.80 1.07
N GLY A 369 -27.84 -46.79 -0.10
CA GLY A 369 -28.58 -46.99 -1.34
C GLY A 369 -28.80 -45.84 -2.29
N ARG A 370 -28.41 -44.58 -2.04
CA ARG A 370 -28.38 -43.57 -3.11
C ARG A 370 -27.53 -42.36 -2.77
N PRO A 371 -26.70 -41.85 -3.72
CA PRO A 371 -26.04 -40.58 -3.55
C PRO A 371 -27.07 -39.45 -3.67
N THR A 372 -27.26 -38.71 -2.60
CA THR A 372 -28.01 -37.44 -2.60
C THR A 372 -27.03 -36.30 -2.59
N ILE A 373 -26.20 -36.16 -3.58
CA ILE A 373 -25.38 -34.98 -3.69
C ILE A 373 -24.88 -34.84 -5.12
N THR A 374 -24.95 -33.65 -5.65
CA THR A 374 -24.30 -33.18 -6.87
C THR A 374 -22.80 -33.18 -6.64
N GLU A 375 -22.14 -34.33 -6.71
CA GLU A 375 -20.68 -34.39 -6.83
C GLU A 375 -20.33 -34.07 -8.28
N ARG A 376 -19.74 -32.91 -8.52
CA ARG A 376 -19.02 -32.68 -9.77
C ARG A 376 -17.69 -33.41 -9.61
N GLU A 377 -17.57 -34.57 -10.23
CA GLU A 377 -16.28 -35.23 -10.42
C GLU A 377 -15.43 -34.34 -11.34
N ALA A 378 -14.23 -33.99 -10.88
CA ALA A 378 -13.23 -33.44 -11.77
C ALA A 378 -12.91 -34.45 -12.86
N PRO A 379 -12.71 -34.04 -14.12
CA PRO A 379 -12.39 -34.98 -15.22
C PRO A 379 -11.13 -35.77 -14.85
N ARG A 380 -11.21 -37.09 -14.92
CA ARG A 380 -10.06 -37.96 -14.80
C ARG A 380 -9.12 -37.63 -15.97
N HIS A 381 -7.98 -37.04 -15.64
CA HIS A 381 -6.90 -36.95 -16.62
C HIS A 381 -6.30 -38.35 -16.88
N PRO A 382 -6.01 -38.70 -18.15
CA PRO A 382 -5.44 -39.99 -18.55
C PRO A 382 -4.01 -40.18 -17.97
#